data_88685df87e4e5760ceff75387631599f
#
_entry.id   88685df87e4e5760ceff75387631599f
#
_cell.length_a   1.000
_cell.length_b   1.000
_cell.length_c   1.000
_cell.angle_alpha   90.00
_cell.angle_beta   90.00
_cell.angle_gamma   90.00
#
_symmetry.space_group_name_H-M   'P 1'
#
loop_
_entity.id
_entity.type
_entity.pdbx_description
1 polymer ?
#
loop_
_entity_poly.entity_id
_entity_poly.type
_entity_poly.pdbx_seq_one_letter_code
_entity_poly.pdbx_strand_id
1 'polypeptide(L)'
;AHFASLAYFGQDEIPVESMGGRRRTVQVPVDGLLYEVGPDVEFAADRFRSRQLHDGYTQTAEYRALATGALHFMKVETVDLLVVGLPVSQYTSKRAALQKAMTGTFHAGRKQRIVVKRALVVPQPQGALYWCAQQNPSVGLPKYKSLVMDVGSRTFDWLVTRGMRVVPHMSDSVTRGVSDILRHIADTVGARMKEDFRDLDAVDRALRSGQILRLNQIDHDLKK
;
A
#
# COMPACT_ATOMS: atom_id res chain seq x y z
N ALA A 1 6.76 10.38 -5.70
CA ALA A 1 7.64 9.43 -5.03
C ALA A 1 6.94 8.08 -4.96
N HIS A 2 7.68 7.00 -5.13
CA HIS A 2 7.21 5.63 -4.99
C HIS A 2 8.07 4.95 -3.93
N PHE A 3 7.46 4.37 -2.89
CA PHE A 3 8.14 3.65 -1.82
C PHE A 3 7.22 2.61 -1.18
N ALA A 4 7.79 1.71 -0.40
CA ALA A 4 7.05 0.65 0.27
C ALA A 4 6.00 1.21 1.23
N SER A 5 4.82 0.59 1.27
CA SER A 5 3.74 0.96 2.19
C SER A 5 4.02 0.41 3.59
N LEU A 6 5.09 0.92 4.20
CA LEU A 6 5.60 0.54 5.51
C LEU A 6 5.79 1.78 6.37
N ALA A 7 5.35 1.71 7.63
CA ALA A 7 5.63 2.69 8.65
C ALA A 7 6.14 1.94 9.89
N TYR A 8 7.34 2.26 10.33
CA TYR A 8 7.93 1.64 11.50
C TYR A 8 7.95 2.61 12.65
N PHE A 9 7.73 2.08 13.82
CA PHE A 9 7.87 2.81 15.07
C PHE A 9 9.35 3.17 15.24
N GLY A 10 9.67 4.47 15.16
CA GLY A 10 11.00 4.98 15.40
C GLY A 10 11.24 5.10 16.91
N GLN A 11 12.21 4.40 17.44
CA GLN A 11 12.81 4.78 18.70
C GLN A 11 13.74 5.95 18.43
N ASP A 12 13.89 6.85 19.43
CA ASP A 12 14.67 8.07 19.40
C ASP A 12 15.85 8.10 18.42
N GLU A 13 16.08 9.29 17.87
CA GLU A 13 17.14 9.66 16.93
C GLU A 13 18.39 8.76 17.03
N ILE A 14 18.47 7.75 16.21
CA ILE A 14 19.73 7.11 15.90
C ILE A 14 20.27 7.80 14.65
N PRO A 15 21.27 8.69 14.78
CA PRO A 15 22.04 9.11 13.64
C PRO A 15 22.92 7.93 13.25
N VAL A 16 22.39 7.01 12.47
CA VAL A 16 23.25 6.02 11.83
C VAL A 16 23.86 6.71 10.61
N GLU A 17 24.98 7.37 10.82
CA GLU A 17 25.96 7.60 9.79
C GLU A 17 26.51 6.22 9.40
N SER A 18 25.79 5.53 8.54
CA SER A 18 26.31 4.36 7.86
C SER A 18 27.22 4.83 6.72
N MET A 19 28.25 4.05 6.38
CA MET A 19 29.16 4.32 5.24
C MET A 19 28.44 4.48 3.89
N GLY A 20 27.10 4.34 3.83
CA GLY A 20 26.26 4.50 2.65
C GLY A 20 25.46 5.81 2.55
N GLY A 21 25.68 6.77 3.46
CA GLY A 21 24.94 8.05 3.45
C GLY A 21 23.63 8.01 4.26
N ARG A 22 22.94 9.18 4.30
CA ARG A 22 21.70 9.35 5.07
C ARG A 22 20.54 8.63 4.38
N ARG A 23 19.79 7.80 5.12
CA ARG A 23 18.57 7.14 4.63
C ARG A 23 17.53 8.17 4.16
N ARG A 24 16.86 7.88 3.06
CA ARG A 24 15.76 8.67 2.52
C ARG A 24 14.46 8.31 3.24
N THR A 25 14.39 8.65 4.51
CA THR A 25 13.21 8.47 5.35
C THR A 25 12.84 9.78 6.02
N VAL A 26 11.62 9.87 6.52
CA VAL A 26 11.13 10.98 7.32
C VAL A 26 10.46 10.46 8.58
N GLN A 27 10.67 11.15 9.69
CA GLN A 27 9.96 10.89 10.93
C GLN A 27 8.64 11.66 10.92
N VAL A 28 7.56 10.95 11.21
CA VAL A 28 6.20 11.48 11.23
C VAL A 28 5.62 11.29 12.63
N PRO A 29 5.33 12.37 13.35
CA PRO A 29 4.67 12.29 14.66
C PRO A 29 3.18 11.99 14.46
N VAL A 30 2.68 10.94 15.10
CA VAL A 30 1.27 10.58 15.13
C VAL A 30 0.92 10.10 16.53
N ASP A 31 -0.05 10.78 17.18
CA ASP A 31 -0.57 10.43 18.50
C ASP A 31 0.51 10.26 19.57
N GLY A 32 1.53 11.14 19.56
CA GLY A 32 2.67 11.10 20.49
C GLY A 32 3.75 10.08 20.18
N LEU A 33 3.59 9.31 19.11
CA LEU A 33 4.56 8.33 18.65
C LEU A 33 5.26 8.83 17.37
N LEU A 34 6.51 8.45 17.18
CA LEU A 34 7.27 8.74 15.96
C LEU A 34 7.28 7.53 15.04
N TYR A 35 6.89 7.73 13.80
CA TYR A 35 6.96 6.72 12.74
C TYR A 35 7.99 7.10 11.71
N GLU A 36 8.81 6.15 11.27
CA GLU A 36 9.73 6.31 10.16
C GLU A 36 9.09 5.78 8.87
N VAL A 37 9.07 6.61 7.83
CA VAL A 37 8.43 6.34 6.53
C VAL A 37 9.34 6.81 5.40
N GLY A 38 9.40 6.09 4.30
CA GLY A 38 10.11 6.55 3.11
C GLY A 38 10.70 5.45 2.24
N PRO A 39 11.43 5.82 1.17
CA PRO A 39 12.03 4.88 0.23
C PRO A 39 12.97 3.85 0.87
N ASP A 40 13.70 4.26 1.89
CA ASP A 40 14.72 3.42 2.52
C ASP A 40 14.24 2.88 3.89
N VAL A 41 12.92 2.88 4.12
CA VAL A 41 12.32 2.44 5.39
C VAL A 41 12.60 0.97 5.72
N GLU A 42 12.81 0.13 4.72
CA GLU A 42 13.14 -1.29 4.91
C GLU A 42 14.47 -1.51 5.65
N PHE A 43 15.39 -0.54 5.57
CA PHE A 43 16.64 -0.58 6.33
C PHE A 43 16.47 -0.19 7.81
N ALA A 44 15.32 0.38 8.17
CA ALA A 44 14.95 0.70 9.55
C ALA A 44 14.19 -0.45 10.22
N ALA A 45 13.76 -1.43 9.44
CA ALA A 45 12.88 -2.50 9.87
C ALA A 45 13.62 -3.62 10.60
N ASP A 46 13.06 -4.03 11.71
CA ASP A 46 13.29 -5.37 12.23
C ASP A 46 12.55 -6.36 11.31
N ARG A 47 13.27 -7.32 10.70
CA ARG A 47 12.78 -8.24 9.65
C ARG A 47 11.57 -9.09 10.05
N PHE A 48 11.19 -9.06 11.33
CA PHE A 48 10.11 -9.88 11.89
C PHE A 48 8.76 -9.18 12.05
N ARG A 49 8.62 -7.89 11.68
CA ARG A 49 7.32 -7.22 11.78
C ARG A 49 6.50 -7.40 10.50
N SER A 50 5.57 -8.32 10.55
CA SER A 50 4.58 -8.50 9.48
C SER A 50 3.69 -7.27 9.31
N ARG A 51 3.36 -6.94 8.06
CA ARG A 51 2.35 -5.92 7.73
C ARG A 51 1.01 -6.30 8.35
N GLN A 52 0.57 -5.56 9.35
CA GLN A 52 -0.78 -5.74 9.91
C GLN A 52 -1.79 -4.99 9.05
N LEU A 53 -2.36 -5.68 8.06
CA LEU A 53 -3.47 -5.15 7.26
C LEU A 53 -4.78 -5.72 7.79
N HIS A 54 -5.64 -4.87 8.30
CA HIS A 54 -6.99 -5.20 8.77
C HIS A 54 -8.01 -4.18 8.26
N ASP A 55 -9.30 -4.45 8.42
CA ASP A 55 -10.35 -3.59 7.86
C ASP A 55 -10.35 -2.16 8.42
N GLY A 56 -9.83 -1.96 9.62
CA GLY A 56 -9.63 -0.65 10.24
C GLY A 56 -8.35 0.08 9.83
N TYR A 57 -7.54 -0.46 8.91
CA TYR A 57 -6.20 0.04 8.60
C TYR A 57 -6.16 1.55 8.28
N THR A 58 -7.13 2.08 7.54
CA THR A 58 -7.18 3.52 7.20
C THR A 58 -7.42 4.45 8.39
N GLN A 59 -7.72 3.91 9.58
CA GLN A 59 -7.89 4.65 10.82
C GLN A 59 -6.68 4.51 11.75
N THR A 60 -5.68 3.72 11.38
CA THR A 60 -4.50 3.50 12.20
C THR A 60 -3.51 4.65 12.15
N ALA A 61 -2.65 4.73 13.16
CA ALA A 61 -1.55 5.68 13.21
C ALA A 61 -0.53 5.43 12.08
N GLU A 62 -0.28 4.15 11.75
CA GLU A 62 0.58 3.74 10.64
C GLU A 62 0.10 4.28 9.29
N TYR A 63 -1.22 4.19 9.02
CA TYR A 63 -1.79 4.75 7.79
C TYR A 63 -1.63 6.26 7.73
N ARG A 64 -1.87 6.95 8.84
CA ARG A 64 -1.69 8.41 8.94
C ARG A 64 -0.22 8.81 8.74
N ALA A 65 0.70 8.04 9.32
CA ALA A 65 2.12 8.25 9.14
C ALA A 65 2.54 8.05 7.67
N LEU A 66 2.08 6.98 7.02
CA LEU A 66 2.31 6.71 5.60
C LEU A 66 1.79 7.82 4.69
N ALA A 67 0.55 8.26 4.89
CA ALA A 67 -0.05 9.34 4.13
C ALA A 67 0.74 10.65 4.30
N THR A 68 1.12 10.98 5.53
CA THR A 68 1.92 12.15 5.85
C THR A 68 3.32 12.08 5.23
N GLY A 69 3.97 10.92 5.29
CA GLY A 69 5.25 10.68 4.63
C GLY A 69 5.15 10.82 3.11
N ALA A 70 4.09 10.30 2.49
CA ALA A 70 3.85 10.47 1.06
C ALA A 70 3.73 11.95 0.69
N LEU A 71 2.98 12.74 1.45
CA LEU A 71 2.86 14.18 1.28
C LEU A 71 4.23 14.89 1.43
N HIS A 72 5.04 14.48 2.42
CA HIS A 72 6.40 15.01 2.59
C HIS A 72 7.27 14.84 1.34
N PHE A 73 7.25 13.65 0.74
CA PHE A 73 8.05 13.36 -0.45
C PHE A 73 7.51 14.00 -1.73
N MET A 74 6.32 14.59 -1.71
CA MET A 74 5.83 15.46 -2.80
C MET A 74 6.57 16.81 -2.83
N LYS A 75 7.20 17.21 -1.72
CA LYS A 75 7.95 18.48 -1.58
C LYS A 75 7.08 19.74 -1.87
N VAL A 76 5.83 19.70 -1.42
CA VAL A 76 4.88 20.81 -1.53
C VAL A 76 4.40 21.25 -0.14
N GLU A 77 4.01 22.51 -0.02
CA GLU A 77 3.45 23.06 1.22
C GLU A 77 1.91 22.97 1.22
N THR A 78 1.31 22.94 0.04
CA THR A 78 -0.14 22.91 -0.14
C THR A 78 -0.52 21.91 -1.22
N VAL A 79 -1.56 21.13 -0.94
CA VAL A 79 -2.23 20.23 -1.88
C VAL A 79 -3.68 20.67 -2.01
N ASP A 80 -4.06 21.16 -3.20
CA ASP A 80 -5.43 21.63 -3.43
C ASP A 80 -6.44 20.47 -3.42
N LEU A 81 -6.08 19.35 -4.04
CA LEU A 81 -6.86 18.14 -4.08
C LEU A 81 -5.98 16.90 -3.90
N LEU A 82 -6.22 16.17 -2.81
CA LEU A 82 -5.64 14.86 -2.57
C LEU A 82 -6.67 13.77 -2.94
N VAL A 83 -6.30 12.86 -3.83
CA VAL A 83 -7.13 11.70 -4.17
C VAL A 83 -6.58 10.47 -3.45
N VAL A 84 -7.45 9.78 -2.70
CA VAL A 84 -7.10 8.53 -1.99
C VAL A 84 -8.11 7.44 -2.31
N GLY A 85 -7.67 6.17 -2.22
CA GLY A 85 -8.47 5.01 -2.59
C GLY A 85 -8.91 4.18 -1.39
N LEU A 86 -10.09 3.57 -1.50
CA LEU A 86 -10.57 2.51 -0.61
C LEU A 86 -10.91 1.26 -1.44
N PRO A 87 -10.80 0.05 -0.86
CA PRO A 87 -11.43 -1.14 -1.42
C PRO A 87 -12.92 -0.88 -1.71
N VAL A 88 -13.45 -1.51 -2.76
CA VAL A 88 -14.83 -1.28 -3.21
C VAL A 88 -15.83 -1.54 -2.08
N SER A 89 -15.69 -2.65 -1.35
CA SER A 89 -16.58 -3.02 -0.23
C SER A 89 -16.55 -2.02 0.93
N GLN A 90 -15.44 -1.29 1.13
CA GLN A 90 -15.27 -0.35 2.23
C GLN A 90 -15.65 1.10 1.85
N TYR A 91 -15.81 1.36 0.54
CA TYR A 91 -16.00 2.71 0.04
C TYR A 91 -17.19 3.43 0.67
N THR A 92 -18.38 2.80 0.66
CA THR A 92 -19.61 3.44 1.17
C THR A 92 -19.51 3.74 2.65
N SER A 93 -18.99 2.82 3.45
CA SER A 93 -18.96 2.95 4.91
C SER A 93 -17.85 3.86 5.44
N LYS A 94 -16.70 3.92 4.75
CA LYS A 94 -15.49 4.59 5.28
C LYS A 94 -15.10 5.88 4.55
N ARG A 95 -15.68 6.18 3.38
CA ARG A 95 -15.27 7.34 2.58
C ARG A 95 -15.30 8.67 3.34
N ALA A 96 -16.37 8.92 4.10
CA ALA A 96 -16.54 10.19 4.81
C ALA A 96 -15.48 10.37 5.93
N ALA A 97 -15.23 9.31 6.70
CA ALA A 97 -14.21 9.32 7.74
C ALA A 97 -12.80 9.50 7.16
N LEU A 98 -12.46 8.79 6.08
CA LEU A 98 -11.17 8.92 5.42
C LEU A 98 -11.01 10.30 4.78
N GLN A 99 -12.03 10.83 4.13
CA GLN A 99 -12.00 12.17 3.55
C GLN A 99 -11.72 13.24 4.62
N LYS A 100 -12.37 13.15 5.78
CA LYS A 100 -12.13 14.03 6.93
C LYS A 100 -10.70 13.88 7.45
N ALA A 101 -10.21 12.66 7.61
CA ALA A 101 -8.86 12.38 8.12
C ALA A 101 -7.74 12.87 7.17
N MET A 102 -8.00 12.88 5.86
CA MET A 102 -7.04 13.27 4.82
C MET A 102 -7.15 14.75 4.42
N THR A 103 -8.01 15.54 5.06
CA THR A 103 -8.15 16.99 4.85
C THR A 103 -7.61 17.73 6.07
N GLY A 104 -6.84 18.80 5.86
CA GLY A 104 -6.31 19.63 6.93
C GLY A 104 -4.79 19.72 6.92
N THR A 105 -4.19 19.90 8.10
CA THR A 105 -2.74 20.12 8.24
C THR A 105 -2.03 18.86 8.69
N PHE A 106 -0.94 18.54 8.01
CA PHE A 106 -0.05 17.41 8.29
C PHE A 106 1.34 17.93 8.68
N HIS A 107 1.99 17.24 9.60
CA HIS A 107 3.31 17.57 10.09
C HIS A 107 4.27 16.40 9.81
N ALA A 108 5.38 16.67 9.13
CA ALA A 108 6.41 15.71 8.82
C ALA A 108 7.80 16.25 9.15
N GLY A 109 8.67 15.39 9.66
CA GLY A 109 9.98 15.82 10.13
C GLY A 109 9.87 16.87 11.24
N ARG A 110 10.95 17.64 11.44
CA ARG A 110 11.01 18.61 12.55
C ARG A 110 10.21 19.89 12.30
N LYS A 111 10.00 20.31 11.03
CA LYS A 111 9.45 21.65 10.72
C LYS A 111 8.51 21.72 9.52
N GLN A 112 8.32 20.64 8.80
CA GLN A 112 7.50 20.71 7.60
C GLN A 112 6.02 20.63 7.95
N ARG A 113 5.27 21.61 7.48
CA ARG A 113 3.81 21.69 7.56
C ARG A 113 3.26 21.62 6.13
N ILE A 114 2.30 20.71 5.92
CA ILE A 114 1.67 20.52 4.61
C ILE A 114 0.16 20.66 4.81
N VAL A 115 -0.49 21.46 3.96
CA VAL A 115 -1.92 21.72 4.04
C VAL A 115 -2.62 21.01 2.87
N VAL A 116 -3.52 20.10 3.17
CA VAL A 116 -4.44 19.48 2.21
C VAL A 116 -5.77 20.23 2.28
N LYS A 117 -6.11 21.01 1.24
CA LYS A 117 -7.34 21.83 1.21
C LYS A 117 -8.58 20.94 1.08
N ARG A 118 -8.50 19.90 0.27
CA ARG A 118 -9.59 18.96 0.03
C ARG A 118 -9.07 17.57 -0.27
N ALA A 119 -9.69 16.55 0.30
CA ALA A 119 -9.49 15.16 -0.09
C ALA A 119 -10.72 14.63 -0.85
N LEU A 120 -10.49 13.76 -1.84
CA LEU A 120 -11.48 12.99 -2.56
C LEU A 120 -11.18 11.51 -2.37
N VAL A 121 -12.15 10.76 -1.93
CA VAL A 121 -12.04 9.31 -1.78
C VAL A 121 -12.74 8.63 -2.94
N VAL A 122 -12.07 7.67 -3.57
CA VAL A 122 -12.60 6.88 -4.70
C VAL A 122 -12.39 5.39 -4.45
N PRO A 123 -13.17 4.49 -5.08
CA PRO A 123 -12.80 3.07 -5.13
C PRO A 123 -11.44 2.89 -5.81
N GLN A 124 -10.55 2.06 -5.25
CA GLN A 124 -9.19 1.87 -5.79
C GLN A 124 -9.16 1.53 -7.28
N PRO A 125 -9.98 0.58 -7.80
CA PRO A 125 -9.96 0.24 -9.21
C PRO A 125 -10.40 1.39 -10.13
N GLN A 126 -11.13 2.39 -9.62
CA GLN A 126 -11.56 3.55 -10.40
C GLN A 126 -10.37 4.42 -10.82
N GLY A 127 -9.32 4.48 -10.02
CA GLY A 127 -8.07 5.15 -10.38
C GLY A 127 -7.41 4.51 -11.60
N ALA A 128 -7.37 3.17 -11.64
CA ALA A 128 -6.85 2.42 -12.79
C ALA A 128 -7.68 2.66 -14.06
N LEU A 129 -9.01 2.73 -13.94
CA LEU A 129 -9.87 3.05 -15.07
C LEU A 129 -9.60 4.43 -15.65
N TYR A 130 -9.47 5.45 -14.80
CA TYR A 130 -9.14 6.81 -15.24
C TYR A 130 -7.78 6.88 -15.89
N TRP A 131 -6.80 6.23 -15.33
CA TRP A 131 -5.45 6.13 -15.90
C TRP A 131 -5.51 5.47 -17.29
N CYS A 132 -6.17 4.33 -17.41
CA CYS A 132 -6.31 3.62 -18.66
C CYS A 132 -7.01 4.47 -19.73
N ALA A 133 -8.10 5.17 -19.37
CA ALA A 133 -8.82 6.06 -20.27
C ALA A 133 -7.94 7.22 -20.76
N GLN A 134 -7.12 7.77 -19.91
CA GLN A 134 -6.21 8.87 -20.24
C GLN A 134 -5.07 8.42 -21.17
N GLN A 135 -4.50 7.23 -20.91
CA GLN A 135 -3.42 6.68 -21.73
C GLN A 135 -3.90 6.16 -23.09
N ASN A 136 -5.18 5.78 -23.20
CA ASN A 136 -5.75 5.14 -24.37
C ASN A 136 -7.04 5.84 -24.85
N PRO A 137 -7.00 7.13 -25.21
CA PRO A 137 -8.21 7.88 -25.57
C PRO A 137 -8.93 7.30 -26.81
N SER A 138 -8.20 6.65 -27.72
CA SER A 138 -8.72 5.99 -28.91
C SER A 138 -9.63 4.79 -28.60
N VAL A 139 -9.45 4.13 -27.45
CA VAL A 139 -10.31 3.01 -27.02
C VAL A 139 -11.72 3.49 -26.70
N GLY A 140 -11.90 4.76 -26.33
CA GLY A 140 -13.21 5.34 -26.06
C GLY A 140 -13.91 4.74 -24.84
N LEU A 141 -13.19 4.38 -23.80
CA LEU A 141 -13.71 3.77 -22.56
C LEU A 141 -14.97 4.43 -22.00
N PRO A 142 -15.16 5.78 -22.07
CA PRO A 142 -16.41 6.41 -21.61
C PRO A 142 -17.67 5.95 -22.32
N LYS A 143 -17.56 5.30 -23.47
CA LYS A 143 -18.69 4.79 -24.25
C LYS A 143 -19.10 3.36 -23.91
N TYR A 144 -18.25 2.64 -23.17
CA TYR A 144 -18.41 1.20 -22.93
C TYR A 144 -18.78 0.88 -21.48
N LYS A 145 -19.28 -0.33 -21.27
CA LYS A 145 -19.32 -0.98 -19.97
C LYS A 145 -17.95 -1.61 -19.75
N SER A 146 -17.31 -1.29 -18.64
CA SER A 146 -15.96 -1.77 -18.33
C SER A 146 -15.97 -2.58 -17.03
N LEU A 147 -15.13 -3.59 -16.97
CA LEU A 147 -14.77 -4.33 -15.75
C LEU A 147 -13.30 -4.05 -15.46
N VAL A 148 -13.02 -3.56 -14.26
CA VAL A 148 -11.66 -3.40 -13.73
C VAL A 148 -11.48 -4.39 -12.60
N MET A 149 -10.42 -5.18 -12.66
CA MET A 149 -10.01 -6.12 -11.61
C MET A 149 -8.71 -5.65 -11.02
N ASP A 150 -8.69 -5.52 -9.69
CA ASP A 150 -7.52 -5.12 -8.92
C ASP A 150 -7.18 -6.25 -7.93
N VAL A 151 -6.12 -6.97 -8.23
CA VAL A 151 -5.61 -8.06 -7.41
C VAL A 151 -4.56 -7.49 -6.45
N GLY A 152 -5.03 -6.93 -5.34
CA GLY A 152 -4.19 -6.33 -4.32
C GLY A 152 -3.53 -7.36 -3.40
N SER A 153 -2.70 -6.87 -2.47
CA SER A 153 -2.05 -7.73 -1.48
C SER A 153 -3.06 -8.41 -0.54
N ARG A 154 -4.10 -7.67 -0.11
CA ARG A 154 -5.11 -8.14 0.86
C ARG A 154 -6.45 -8.42 0.23
N THR A 155 -6.87 -7.60 -0.72
CA THR A 155 -8.19 -7.67 -1.34
C THR A 155 -8.07 -7.96 -2.82
N PHE A 156 -9.07 -8.65 -3.35
CA PHE A 156 -9.38 -8.68 -4.76
C PHE A 156 -10.63 -7.85 -4.96
N ASP A 157 -10.47 -6.74 -5.66
CA ASP A 157 -11.52 -5.79 -5.95
C ASP A 157 -11.95 -5.90 -7.41
N TRP A 158 -13.25 -5.82 -7.67
CA TRP A 158 -13.76 -5.65 -9.03
C TRP A 158 -14.73 -4.47 -9.09
N LEU A 159 -14.60 -3.70 -10.14
CA LEU A 159 -15.39 -2.51 -10.40
C LEU A 159 -16.01 -2.60 -11.78
N VAL A 160 -17.32 -2.58 -11.83
CA VAL A 160 -18.07 -2.47 -13.10
C VAL A 160 -18.52 -1.03 -13.31
N THR A 161 -18.31 -0.51 -14.52
CA THR A 161 -18.75 0.84 -14.87
C THR A 161 -19.58 0.85 -16.15
N ARG A 162 -20.42 1.88 -16.29
CA ARG A 162 -21.00 2.29 -17.57
C ARG A 162 -20.44 3.66 -17.92
N GLY A 163 -19.61 3.72 -18.94
CA GLY A 163 -18.71 4.83 -19.13
C GLY A 163 -17.77 4.97 -17.92
N MET A 164 -17.74 6.16 -17.32
CA MET A 164 -16.93 6.42 -16.12
C MET A 164 -17.73 6.31 -14.80
N ARG A 165 -19.01 5.91 -14.87
CA ARG A 165 -19.88 5.80 -13.69
C ARG A 165 -19.88 4.39 -13.13
N VAL A 166 -19.59 4.26 -11.86
CA VAL A 166 -19.63 2.99 -11.13
C VAL A 166 -21.05 2.41 -11.09
N VAL A 167 -21.15 1.10 -11.27
CA VAL A 167 -22.38 0.31 -11.10
C VAL A 167 -22.27 -0.45 -9.77
N PRO A 168 -22.80 0.10 -8.66
CA PRO A 168 -22.49 -0.40 -7.31
C PRO A 168 -22.89 -1.88 -7.10
N HIS A 169 -24.08 -2.27 -7.57
CA HIS A 169 -24.58 -3.65 -7.38
C HIS A 169 -23.84 -4.71 -8.20
N MET A 170 -22.92 -4.30 -9.09
CA MET A 170 -22.06 -5.20 -9.87
C MET A 170 -20.59 -5.11 -9.46
N SER A 171 -20.28 -4.32 -8.43
CA SER A 171 -18.94 -4.03 -7.98
C SER A 171 -18.80 -4.43 -6.51
N ASP A 172 -17.72 -5.09 -6.16
CA ASP A 172 -17.48 -5.51 -4.77
C ASP A 172 -15.99 -5.83 -4.55
N SER A 173 -15.64 -6.28 -3.36
CA SER A 173 -14.33 -6.81 -3.02
C SER A 173 -14.46 -8.02 -2.09
N VAL A 174 -13.47 -8.91 -2.18
CA VAL A 174 -13.27 -9.97 -1.21
C VAL A 174 -11.93 -9.79 -0.51
N THR A 175 -11.87 -10.15 0.77
CA THR A 175 -10.62 -10.16 1.56
C THR A 175 -9.79 -11.40 1.25
N ARG A 176 -9.48 -11.57 -0.02
CA ARG A 176 -8.58 -12.57 -0.59
C ARG A 176 -7.66 -11.88 -1.55
N GLY A 177 -6.37 -11.93 -1.31
CA GLY A 177 -5.39 -11.24 -2.13
C GLY A 177 -4.13 -12.05 -2.35
N VAL A 178 -3.12 -11.43 -2.96
CA VAL A 178 -1.82 -12.06 -3.24
C VAL A 178 -1.19 -12.62 -1.95
N SER A 179 -1.38 -11.94 -0.80
CA SER A 179 -0.84 -12.42 0.48
C SER A 179 -1.37 -13.81 0.89
N ASP A 180 -2.59 -14.18 0.48
CA ASP A 180 -3.12 -15.52 0.77
C ASP A 180 -2.44 -16.58 -0.10
N ILE A 181 -2.15 -16.23 -1.35
CA ILE A 181 -1.39 -17.10 -2.26
C ILE A 181 0.03 -17.31 -1.74
N LEU A 182 0.71 -16.22 -1.37
CA LEU A 182 2.07 -16.29 -0.82
C LEU A 182 2.12 -17.12 0.45
N ARG A 183 1.11 -16.97 1.33
CA ARG A 183 1.01 -17.75 2.58
C ARG A 183 0.81 -19.23 2.27
N HIS A 184 -0.09 -19.57 1.36
CA HIS A 184 -0.31 -20.96 0.95
C HIS A 184 0.94 -21.62 0.38
N ILE A 185 1.73 -20.87 -0.43
CA ILE A 185 3.01 -21.35 -0.95
C ILE A 185 4.02 -21.54 0.19
N ALA A 186 4.12 -20.58 1.11
CA ALA A 186 5.01 -20.68 2.25
C ALA A 186 4.68 -21.89 3.13
N ASP A 187 3.39 -22.10 3.43
CA ASP A 187 2.91 -23.27 4.19
C ASP A 187 3.27 -24.58 3.47
N THR A 188 3.11 -24.62 2.14
CA THR A 188 3.44 -25.81 1.33
C THR A 188 4.95 -26.10 1.37
N VAL A 189 5.78 -25.08 1.24
CA VAL A 189 7.24 -25.20 1.33
C VAL A 189 7.64 -25.63 2.75
N GLY A 190 7.08 -25.00 3.78
CA GLY A 190 7.32 -25.36 5.17
C GLY A 190 6.97 -26.82 5.49
N ALA A 191 5.82 -27.30 4.98
CA ALA A 191 5.42 -28.69 5.13
C ALA A 191 6.41 -29.68 4.49
N ARG A 192 6.94 -29.35 3.32
CA ARG A 192 8.00 -30.17 2.64
C ARG A 192 9.29 -30.19 3.44
N MET A 193 9.64 -29.08 4.08
CA MET A 193 10.84 -28.93 4.90
C MET A 193 10.68 -29.46 6.32
N LYS A 194 9.45 -29.69 6.77
CA LYS A 194 9.07 -29.97 8.16
C LYS A 194 9.49 -28.84 9.12
N GLU A 195 9.43 -27.60 8.64
CA GLU A 195 9.79 -26.37 9.35
C GLU A 195 8.69 -25.32 9.20
N ASP A 196 8.59 -24.38 10.16
CA ASP A 196 7.66 -23.23 10.06
C ASP A 196 8.29 -22.14 9.20
N PHE A 197 8.00 -22.16 7.89
CA PHE A 197 8.49 -21.17 6.95
C PHE A 197 7.47 -20.07 6.71
N ARG A 198 7.82 -18.79 7.04
CA ARG A 198 6.93 -17.64 6.99
C ARG A 198 7.49 -16.44 6.23
N ASP A 199 8.60 -16.56 5.53
CA ASP A 199 9.17 -15.45 4.76
C ASP A 199 8.41 -15.27 3.44
N LEU A 200 7.26 -14.54 3.52
CA LEU A 200 6.44 -14.24 2.36
C LEU A 200 7.16 -13.35 1.34
N ASP A 201 8.10 -12.51 1.79
CA ASP A 201 8.85 -11.63 0.91
C ASP A 201 9.86 -12.44 0.07
N ALA A 202 10.44 -13.50 0.63
CA ALA A 202 11.27 -14.44 -0.13
C ALA A 202 10.46 -15.15 -1.21
N VAL A 203 9.24 -15.62 -0.88
CA VAL A 203 8.33 -16.25 -1.84
C VAL A 203 7.95 -15.26 -2.95
N ASP A 204 7.55 -14.03 -2.61
CA ASP A 204 7.16 -13.00 -3.59
C ASP A 204 8.33 -12.65 -4.53
N ARG A 205 9.54 -12.48 -3.98
CA ARG A 205 10.75 -12.24 -4.80
C ARG A 205 11.01 -13.38 -5.75
N ALA A 206 10.95 -14.63 -5.28
CA ALA A 206 11.19 -15.80 -6.12
C ALA A 206 10.17 -15.90 -7.27
N LEU A 207 8.88 -15.68 -6.98
CA LEU A 207 7.82 -15.68 -7.99
C LEU A 207 8.01 -14.57 -9.03
N ARG A 208 8.30 -13.34 -8.60
CA ARG A 208 8.47 -12.18 -9.50
C ARG A 208 9.70 -12.30 -10.38
N SER A 209 10.80 -12.81 -9.82
CA SER A 209 12.06 -12.97 -10.58
C SER A 209 12.09 -14.24 -11.43
N GLY A 210 11.16 -15.17 -11.19
CA GLY A 210 11.18 -16.50 -11.78
C GLY A 210 12.36 -17.36 -11.31
N GLN A 211 13.01 -16.93 -10.22
CA GLN A 211 14.13 -17.67 -9.63
C GLN A 211 13.64 -18.77 -8.70
N ILE A 212 14.51 -19.76 -8.51
CA ILE A 212 14.27 -20.84 -7.55
C ILE A 212 14.39 -20.26 -6.12
N LEU A 213 13.44 -20.60 -5.27
CA LEU A 213 13.52 -20.27 -3.84
C LEU A 213 14.50 -21.23 -3.17
N ARG A 214 15.64 -20.70 -2.73
CA ARG A 214 16.68 -21.49 -2.06
C ARG A 214 16.62 -21.29 -0.55
N LEU A 215 16.35 -22.39 0.18
CA LEU A 215 16.25 -22.42 1.63
C LEU A 215 17.09 -23.59 2.17
N ASN A 216 17.89 -23.35 3.19
CA ASN A 216 18.74 -24.37 3.83
C ASN A 216 19.53 -25.23 2.80
N GLN A 217 20.05 -24.61 1.73
CA GLN A 217 20.74 -25.24 0.60
C GLN A 217 19.86 -26.17 -0.28
N ILE A 218 18.55 -26.18 -0.06
CA ILE A 218 17.57 -26.91 -0.86
C ILE A 218 16.89 -25.95 -1.84
N ASP A 219 16.77 -26.37 -3.07
CA ASP A 219 16.13 -25.61 -4.14
C ASP A 219 14.64 -25.99 -4.24
N HIS A 220 13.75 -24.99 -4.06
CA HIS A 220 12.30 -25.14 -4.20
C HIS A 220 11.83 -24.48 -5.48
N ASP A 221 11.47 -25.29 -6.48
CA ASP A 221 10.83 -24.82 -7.71
C ASP A 221 9.35 -24.51 -7.42
N LEU A 222 8.99 -23.23 -7.38
CA LEU A 222 7.63 -22.78 -7.09
C LEU A 222 6.67 -22.92 -8.29
N LYS A 223 7.17 -23.38 -9.46
CA LYS A 223 6.36 -23.66 -10.66
C LYS A 223 5.81 -25.07 -10.71
N LYS A 224 6.23 -25.93 -9.81
CA LYS A 224 5.81 -27.31 -9.62
C LYS A 224 5.04 -27.45 -8.31
#